data_d04b903d694e2f92e7981ffe6b56bffa
#
_entry.id   d04b903d694e2f92e7981ffe6b56bffa
#
_cell.length_a   1.000
_cell.length_b   1.000
_cell.length_c   1.000
_cell.angle_alpha   90.00
_cell.angle_beta   90.00
_cell.angle_gamma   90.00
#
_symmetry.space_group_name_H-M   'P 1'
#
loop_
_entity.id
_entity.type
_entity.pdbx_description
1 polymer ?
#
loop_
_entity_poly.entity_id
_entity_poly.type
_entity_poly.pdbx_seq_one_letter_code
_entity_poly.pdbx_strand_id
1 'polypeptide(L)'
;MKLHFLLLAALTGAAVTASTARAADPERNRVSLSLRVPFNIQARFSGAMTIGAPAVPRTTPNGATYNYDDGYVFNDVSGSGDGLTWYWGYDDSASQVDGANNAVLLSRATGNASLSAPDMDGNGALGFELAYNRDLFGGETTRFGFEATLNYVGLSLDSSASYRACGTRVVDSFAFTPGTTPPGASPGSGYQGTFNGPGFVIGNTPFSSTTTLGTPVGTVTGSRNLDATLWGTRIGPTFEWHFAEKFSLTLSGGLAIGLVDVDASWNETLTLDAGGTFTDTGSGSDNDLRLGFYAAAGVVWNFTERWSVVGGAQYQNLGKYTQSFGSRTVELDLSKSIFVTLGIGYSF
;
A
#
# COMPACT_ATOMS: atom_id res chain seq x y z
N MET A 1 8.76 -19.89 14.84
CA MET A 1 9.02 -19.80 16.29
C MET A 1 10.44 -20.32 16.67
N LYS A 2 11.48 -20.04 15.88
CA LYS A 2 12.86 -20.50 16.20
C LYS A 2 13.96 -19.44 15.98
N LEU A 3 13.63 -18.20 15.60
CA LEU A 3 14.64 -17.14 15.34
C LEU A 3 14.71 -16.07 16.45
N HIS A 4 13.83 -16.10 17.43
CA HIS A 4 13.76 -15.10 18.50
C HIS A 4 14.89 -15.18 19.56
N PHE A 5 15.70 -16.24 19.55
CA PHE A 5 16.73 -16.45 20.58
C PHE A 5 18.15 -16.00 20.19
N LEU A 6 18.42 -15.72 18.92
CA LEU A 6 19.77 -15.38 18.47
C LEU A 6 20.14 -13.89 18.58
N LEU A 7 19.16 -12.99 18.59
CA LEU A 7 19.45 -11.55 18.71
C LEU A 7 19.78 -11.11 20.15
N LEU A 8 19.29 -11.83 21.15
CA LEU A 8 19.58 -11.52 22.56
C LEU A 8 21.03 -11.89 22.96
N ALA A 9 21.64 -12.84 22.26
CA ALA A 9 22.99 -13.32 22.58
C ALA A 9 24.13 -12.40 22.09
N ALA A 10 23.85 -11.52 21.10
CA ALA A 10 24.88 -10.63 20.56
C ALA A 10 25.16 -9.39 21.44
N LEU A 11 24.21 -8.99 22.27
CA LEU A 11 24.40 -7.85 23.18
C LEU A 11 25.10 -8.20 24.51
N THR A 12 25.13 -9.49 24.90
CA THR A 12 25.77 -9.92 26.15
C THR A 12 27.26 -10.11 26.03
N GLY A 13 27.81 -10.19 24.80
CA GLY A 13 29.22 -10.45 24.57
C GLY A 13 30.15 -9.24 24.66
N ALA A 14 29.63 -8.02 24.62
CA ALA A 14 30.46 -6.80 24.60
C ALA A 14 30.73 -6.19 26.00
N ALA A 15 30.21 -6.77 27.05
CA ALA A 15 30.22 -6.15 28.37
C ALA A 15 31.33 -6.62 29.31
N VAL A 16 32.19 -7.58 28.96
CA VAL A 16 33.18 -8.13 29.88
C VAL A 16 34.58 -8.20 29.27
N THR A 17 35.26 -7.05 29.22
CA THR A 17 36.71 -6.99 29.45
C THR A 17 36.97 -5.72 30.28
N ALA A 18 36.73 -5.82 31.57
CA ALA A 18 37.27 -4.86 32.51
C ALA A 18 38.77 -5.08 32.65
N SER A 19 39.57 -4.32 31.91
CA SER A 19 40.99 -4.19 32.21
C SER A 19 41.13 -3.24 33.38
N THR A 20 41.72 -3.78 34.43
CA THR A 20 42.19 -3.03 35.60
C THR A 20 43.11 -1.89 35.19
N ALA A 21 42.88 -0.74 35.77
CA ALA A 21 43.77 0.35 36.07
C ALA A 21 43.41 1.68 35.44
N ARG A 22 43.02 2.51 36.22
CA ARG A 22 43.02 3.96 36.38
C ARG A 22 41.66 4.39 36.89
N ALA A 23 41.68 5.22 37.92
CA ALA A 23 40.43 5.79 38.47
C ALA A 23 39.56 6.24 37.28
N ALA A 24 38.53 5.47 37.02
CA ALA A 24 37.64 5.72 35.90
C ALA A 24 36.98 7.07 36.17
N ASP A 25 37.12 7.98 35.22
CA ASP A 25 36.25 9.13 35.11
C ASP A 25 34.80 8.59 35.08
N PRO A 26 33.98 8.88 36.14
CA PRO A 26 32.72 8.17 36.36
C PRO A 26 31.66 8.46 35.30
N GLU A 27 31.97 9.24 34.27
CA GLU A 27 30.99 9.72 33.28
C GLU A 27 31.19 9.16 31.86
N ARG A 28 31.94 8.07 31.69
CA ARG A 28 32.26 7.55 30.36
C ARG A 28 31.21 6.65 29.74
N ASN A 29 30.23 6.20 30.50
CA ASN A 29 29.19 5.31 30.01
C ASN A 29 27.82 5.88 30.37
N ARG A 30 26.89 5.84 29.43
CA ARG A 30 25.49 6.23 29.63
C ARG A 30 24.57 5.16 29.04
N VAL A 31 23.61 4.73 29.86
CA VAL A 31 22.46 3.92 29.37
C VAL A 31 21.24 4.81 29.44
N SER A 32 20.43 4.80 28.37
CA SER A 32 19.18 5.55 28.36
C SER A 32 18.02 4.68 27.85
N LEU A 33 16.84 4.93 28.43
CA LEU A 33 15.58 4.35 28.01
C LEU A 33 14.67 5.50 27.55
N SER A 34 14.22 5.43 26.30
CA SER A 34 13.43 6.48 25.67
C SER A 34 12.15 5.92 25.06
N LEU A 35 11.10 6.71 25.07
CA LEU A 35 9.97 6.56 24.16
C LEU A 35 10.43 6.97 22.76
N ARG A 36 9.87 6.30 21.74
CA ARG A 36 10.21 6.48 20.34
C ARG A 36 8.94 6.59 19.51
N VAL A 37 8.78 7.68 18.79
CA VAL A 37 7.61 7.96 17.95
C VAL A 37 8.08 8.04 16.49
N PRO A 38 7.57 7.16 15.61
CA PRO A 38 7.88 7.19 14.17
C PRO A 38 7.04 8.24 13.44
N PHE A 39 7.63 8.78 12.38
CA PHE A 39 7.01 9.65 11.39
C PHE A 39 7.48 9.27 10.00
N ASN A 40 6.68 9.60 8.99
CA ASN A 40 7.00 9.41 7.58
C ASN A 40 7.25 7.93 7.22
N ILE A 41 6.45 7.04 7.82
CA ILE A 41 6.37 5.64 7.45
C ILE A 41 5.05 5.45 6.71
N GLN A 42 5.10 4.88 5.52
CA GLN A 42 3.93 4.70 4.66
C GLN A 42 3.81 3.25 4.21
N ALA A 43 2.57 2.79 4.06
CA ALA A 43 2.29 1.49 3.46
C ALA A 43 1.34 1.64 2.28
N ARG A 44 1.49 0.75 1.30
CA ARG A 44 0.65 0.71 0.11
C ARG A 44 0.27 -0.72 -0.24
N PHE A 45 -1.00 -0.90 -0.60
CA PHE A 45 -1.49 -2.11 -1.22
C PHE A 45 -1.63 -1.89 -2.73
N SER A 46 -1.11 -2.83 -3.50
CA SER A 46 -1.27 -2.88 -4.96
C SER A 46 -1.55 -4.32 -5.39
N GLY A 47 -1.89 -4.52 -6.66
CA GLY A 47 -2.11 -5.87 -7.17
C GLY A 47 -3.03 -5.88 -8.38
N ALA A 48 -3.68 -7.02 -8.58
CA ALA A 48 -4.63 -7.20 -9.66
C ALA A 48 -5.83 -8.03 -9.19
N MET A 49 -6.99 -7.72 -9.77
CA MET A 49 -8.21 -8.49 -9.59
C MET A 49 -8.71 -8.95 -10.95
N THR A 50 -8.96 -10.25 -11.10
CA THR A 50 -9.49 -10.78 -12.37
C THR A 50 -10.94 -10.39 -12.53
N ILE A 51 -11.25 -9.75 -13.64
CA ILE A 51 -12.62 -9.44 -14.05
C ILE A 51 -13.16 -10.66 -14.79
N GLY A 52 -14.20 -11.26 -14.25
CA GLY A 52 -14.93 -12.34 -14.91
C GLY A 52 -15.66 -11.85 -16.18
N ALA A 53 -16.13 -12.78 -16.98
CA ALA A 53 -17.03 -12.44 -18.08
C ALA A 53 -18.33 -11.81 -17.53
N PRO A 54 -18.94 -10.84 -18.24
CA PRO A 54 -20.23 -10.28 -17.86
C PRO A 54 -21.27 -11.37 -17.64
N ALA A 55 -22.12 -11.21 -16.63
CA ALA A 55 -23.19 -12.14 -16.37
C ALA A 55 -24.10 -12.24 -17.60
N VAL A 56 -24.48 -13.45 -17.99
CA VAL A 56 -25.41 -13.66 -19.10
C VAL A 56 -26.82 -13.32 -18.62
N PRO A 57 -27.42 -12.19 -19.02
CA PRO A 57 -28.73 -11.81 -18.48
C PRO A 57 -29.85 -12.72 -18.99
N ARG A 58 -29.63 -13.42 -20.08
CA ARG A 58 -30.58 -14.34 -20.68
C ARG A 58 -29.88 -15.45 -21.47
N THR A 59 -30.47 -16.65 -21.51
CA THR A 59 -30.02 -17.74 -22.37
C THR A 59 -30.69 -17.64 -23.71
N THR A 60 -29.92 -17.72 -24.79
CA THR A 60 -30.48 -17.88 -26.16
C THR A 60 -30.51 -19.33 -26.52
N PRO A 61 -31.59 -19.85 -27.10
CA PRO A 61 -31.69 -21.24 -27.54
C PRO A 61 -30.74 -21.57 -28.72
N ASN A 62 -30.41 -20.60 -29.56
CA ASN A 62 -29.59 -20.82 -30.75
C ASN A 62 -28.77 -19.57 -31.08
N GLY A 63 -27.48 -19.75 -31.35
CA GLY A 63 -26.63 -18.75 -31.98
C GLY A 63 -25.59 -18.10 -31.05
N ALA A 64 -24.80 -17.20 -31.63
CA ALA A 64 -23.79 -16.43 -30.92
C ALA A 64 -24.44 -15.39 -29.99
N THR A 65 -23.87 -15.26 -28.82
CA THR A 65 -24.31 -14.28 -27.83
C THR A 65 -23.14 -13.37 -27.49
N TYR A 66 -23.41 -12.07 -27.49
CA TYR A 66 -22.45 -11.06 -27.03
C TYR A 66 -23.03 -10.43 -25.75
N ASN A 67 -22.33 -10.64 -24.63
CA ASN A 67 -22.68 -10.05 -23.35
C ASN A 67 -21.69 -8.93 -23.02
N TYR A 68 -22.23 -7.82 -22.57
CA TYR A 68 -21.51 -6.62 -22.19
C TYR A 68 -21.89 -6.23 -20.76
N ASP A 69 -21.08 -5.38 -20.15
CA ASP A 69 -21.39 -4.85 -18.83
C ASP A 69 -22.62 -3.92 -18.88
N ASP A 70 -22.85 -3.28 -20.06
CA ASP A 70 -23.86 -2.27 -20.31
C ASP A 70 -24.88 -2.67 -21.40
N GLY A 71 -24.99 -3.97 -21.70
CA GLY A 71 -25.97 -4.46 -22.67
C GLY A 71 -25.71 -5.86 -23.20
N TYR A 72 -26.42 -6.21 -24.27
CA TYR A 72 -26.30 -7.51 -24.89
C TYR A 72 -26.73 -7.48 -26.35
N VAL A 73 -26.19 -8.40 -27.18
CA VAL A 73 -26.66 -8.68 -28.55
C VAL A 73 -26.76 -10.20 -28.72
N PHE A 74 -27.94 -10.71 -29.01
CA PHE A 74 -28.23 -12.13 -29.21
C PHE A 74 -28.85 -12.39 -30.57
N ASN A 75 -28.66 -13.58 -31.08
CA ASN A 75 -29.43 -14.01 -32.24
C ASN A 75 -30.87 -14.31 -31.81
N ASP A 76 -31.82 -13.89 -32.62
CA ASP A 76 -33.22 -14.23 -32.40
C ASP A 76 -33.58 -15.60 -32.95
N VAL A 77 -34.80 -16.11 -32.61
CA VAL A 77 -35.28 -17.43 -33.07
C VAL A 77 -35.63 -17.45 -34.52
N SER A 78 -36.08 -16.32 -35.06
CA SER A 78 -36.51 -16.24 -36.47
C SER A 78 -35.33 -16.39 -37.40
N GLY A 79 -34.09 -16.36 -36.81
CA GLY A 79 -32.87 -16.54 -37.56
C GLY A 79 -32.88 -15.60 -38.72
N SER A 80 -33.04 -14.30 -38.46
CA SER A 80 -32.91 -13.30 -39.52
C SER A 80 -31.58 -13.58 -40.21
N GLY A 81 -31.62 -14.40 -41.26
CA GLY A 81 -30.46 -14.91 -41.96
C GLY A 81 -29.64 -13.84 -42.66
N ASP A 82 -30.00 -12.57 -42.46
CA ASP A 82 -29.44 -11.38 -43.07
C ASP A 82 -28.43 -10.66 -42.22
N GLY A 83 -27.95 -11.28 -41.12
CA GLY A 83 -26.96 -10.65 -40.24
C GLY A 83 -27.53 -9.58 -39.29
N LEU A 84 -28.84 -9.59 -39.12
CA LEU A 84 -29.57 -8.66 -38.24
C LEU A 84 -30.19 -9.38 -37.04
N THR A 85 -30.45 -8.63 -35.96
CA THR A 85 -31.19 -9.12 -34.80
C THR A 85 -32.05 -8.03 -34.17
N TRP A 86 -33.21 -8.38 -33.61
CA TRP A 86 -34.00 -7.52 -32.74
C TRP A 86 -33.87 -7.90 -31.24
N TYR A 87 -33.13 -8.96 -30.91
CA TYR A 87 -32.89 -9.40 -29.56
C TYR A 87 -31.58 -8.82 -28.99
N TRP A 88 -31.62 -7.55 -28.64
CA TRP A 88 -30.51 -6.80 -28.11
C TRP A 88 -31.00 -5.74 -27.12
N GLY A 89 -30.10 -5.22 -26.34
CA GLY A 89 -30.43 -4.18 -25.34
C GLY A 89 -29.20 -3.37 -24.92
N TYR A 90 -29.45 -2.18 -24.43
CA TYR A 90 -28.48 -1.28 -23.82
C TYR A 90 -29.08 -0.54 -22.63
N ASP A 91 -28.26 0.06 -21.78
CA ASP A 91 -28.69 0.68 -20.54
C ASP A 91 -28.90 2.19 -20.67
N ASP A 92 -28.12 2.90 -21.49
CA ASP A 92 -28.16 4.37 -21.60
C ASP A 92 -27.96 4.87 -23.03
N SER A 93 -29.00 5.45 -23.60
CA SER A 93 -28.96 5.98 -24.96
C SER A 93 -27.99 7.16 -25.14
N ALA A 94 -27.74 7.94 -24.08
CA ALA A 94 -26.89 9.12 -24.20
C ALA A 94 -25.41 8.76 -24.44
N SER A 95 -24.96 7.64 -23.87
CA SER A 95 -23.58 7.17 -23.99
C SER A 95 -23.40 6.05 -25.02
N GLN A 96 -24.49 5.31 -25.35
CA GLN A 96 -24.41 4.09 -26.13
C GLN A 96 -24.98 4.20 -27.57
N VAL A 97 -25.68 5.28 -27.90
CA VAL A 97 -26.18 5.51 -29.25
C VAL A 97 -25.33 6.56 -29.98
N ASP A 98 -24.51 6.13 -30.90
CA ASP A 98 -23.73 7.00 -31.78
C ASP A 98 -24.52 7.23 -33.10
N GLY A 99 -25.35 8.27 -33.12
CA GLY A 99 -26.16 8.64 -34.26
C GLY A 99 -25.33 9.11 -35.46
N ALA A 100 -24.13 9.63 -35.25
CA ALA A 100 -23.26 10.10 -36.34
C ALA A 100 -22.70 8.91 -37.16
N ASN A 101 -22.41 7.80 -36.48
CA ASN A 101 -21.90 6.59 -37.10
C ASN A 101 -22.97 5.50 -37.28
N ASN A 102 -24.22 5.75 -36.91
CA ASN A 102 -25.34 4.82 -36.90
C ASN A 102 -24.98 3.50 -36.18
N ALA A 103 -24.46 3.63 -35.00
CA ALA A 103 -23.95 2.53 -34.18
C ALA A 103 -24.53 2.52 -32.75
N VAL A 104 -24.77 1.31 -32.25
CA VAL A 104 -24.92 1.06 -30.83
C VAL A 104 -23.57 0.60 -30.28
N LEU A 105 -23.09 1.27 -29.24
CA LEU A 105 -21.81 1.00 -28.58
C LEU A 105 -22.07 0.19 -27.33
N LEU A 106 -21.49 -0.99 -27.24
CA LEU A 106 -21.59 -1.85 -26.08
C LEU A 106 -20.20 -2.13 -25.52
N SER A 107 -20.05 -2.02 -24.22
CA SER A 107 -18.73 -2.11 -23.58
C SER A 107 -18.67 -3.19 -22.52
N ARG A 108 -17.46 -3.75 -22.37
CA ARG A 108 -17.14 -4.67 -21.29
C ARG A 108 -15.74 -4.42 -20.78
N ALA A 109 -15.58 -4.54 -19.49
CA ALA A 109 -14.27 -4.68 -18.87
C ALA A 109 -13.82 -6.14 -18.97
N THR A 110 -12.54 -6.38 -19.19
CA THR A 110 -12.01 -7.73 -19.36
C THR A 110 -10.58 -7.85 -18.83
N GLY A 111 -10.14 -9.09 -18.59
CA GLY A 111 -8.81 -9.39 -18.12
C GLY A 111 -8.60 -9.06 -16.64
N ASN A 112 -7.49 -8.41 -16.33
CA ASN A 112 -7.15 -8.04 -14.95
C ASN A 112 -7.29 -6.53 -14.74
N ALA A 113 -8.02 -6.15 -13.72
CA ALA A 113 -7.99 -4.77 -13.20
C ALA A 113 -6.75 -4.59 -12.34
N SER A 114 -5.95 -3.58 -12.63
CA SER A 114 -4.83 -3.13 -11.81
C SER A 114 -5.36 -2.32 -10.64
N LEU A 115 -4.88 -2.64 -9.46
CA LEU A 115 -5.26 -2.06 -8.20
C LEU A 115 -4.08 -1.32 -7.60
N SER A 116 -4.27 -0.06 -7.21
CA SER A 116 -3.27 0.74 -6.52
C SER A 116 -3.99 1.59 -5.49
N ALA A 117 -4.01 1.12 -4.26
CA ALA A 117 -4.63 1.84 -3.16
C ALA A 117 -3.82 3.10 -2.80
N PRO A 118 -4.46 4.13 -2.25
CA PRO A 118 -3.76 5.26 -1.64
C PRO A 118 -2.82 4.81 -0.53
N ASP A 119 -1.78 5.59 -0.28
CA ASP A 119 -0.85 5.35 0.82
C ASP A 119 -1.57 5.47 2.17
N MET A 120 -1.15 4.62 3.10
CA MET A 120 -1.56 4.65 4.50
C MET A 120 -0.40 5.17 5.33
N ASP A 121 -0.65 6.13 6.20
CA ASP A 121 0.37 6.75 7.04
C ASP A 121 0.47 6.04 8.39
N GLY A 122 1.68 5.60 8.73
CA GLY A 122 2.02 4.96 10.00
C GLY A 122 2.49 5.94 11.08
N ASN A 123 1.92 7.13 11.13
CA ASN A 123 2.31 8.16 12.07
C ASN A 123 1.64 7.95 13.44
N GLY A 124 2.36 8.35 14.52
CA GLY A 124 1.81 8.37 15.87
C GLY A 124 1.85 7.03 16.62
N ALA A 125 2.47 6.00 16.07
CA ALA A 125 2.77 4.77 16.80
C ALA A 125 3.74 5.02 17.94
N LEU A 126 3.71 4.17 18.96
CA LEU A 126 4.63 4.27 20.10
C LEU A 126 5.59 3.09 20.11
N GLY A 127 6.83 3.38 20.39
CA GLY A 127 7.88 2.41 20.58
C GLY A 127 8.78 2.80 21.75
N PHE A 128 9.82 2.02 21.95
CA PHE A 128 10.86 2.31 22.94
C PHE A 128 12.25 2.07 22.35
N GLU A 129 13.23 2.69 22.96
CA GLU A 129 14.63 2.56 22.62
C GLU A 129 15.47 2.46 23.87
N LEU A 130 16.31 1.44 23.95
CA LEU A 130 17.37 1.29 24.91
C LEU A 130 18.69 1.63 24.20
N ALA A 131 19.38 2.67 24.66
CA ALA A 131 20.65 3.08 24.08
C ALA A 131 21.78 2.97 25.10
N TYR A 132 22.94 2.53 24.65
CA TYR A 132 24.20 2.54 25.37
C TYR A 132 25.17 3.44 24.60
N ASN A 133 25.69 4.45 25.29
CA ASN A 133 26.70 5.35 24.79
C ASN A 133 27.97 5.21 25.62
N ARG A 134 29.12 5.17 24.96
CA ARG A 134 30.44 5.17 25.60
C ARG A 134 31.34 6.21 24.99
N ASP A 135 31.84 7.10 25.83
CA ASP A 135 32.86 8.05 25.44
C ASP A 135 34.23 7.36 25.40
N LEU A 136 34.95 7.50 24.31
CA LEU A 136 36.25 6.91 24.07
C LEU A 136 37.37 7.91 24.32
N PHE A 137 37.22 9.13 23.82
CA PHE A 137 38.20 10.21 23.97
C PHE A 137 37.51 11.58 23.88
N GLY A 138 38.17 12.60 24.39
CA GLY A 138 37.70 13.97 24.40
C GLY A 138 38.14 14.75 25.62
N GLY A 139 37.61 15.95 25.77
CA GLY A 139 37.85 16.86 26.90
C GLY A 139 36.55 17.26 27.59
N GLU A 140 36.61 18.35 28.34
CA GLU A 140 35.45 18.86 29.07
C GLU A 140 34.34 19.39 28.16
N THR A 141 34.70 19.95 26.98
CA THR A 141 33.76 20.59 26.06
C THR A 141 33.25 19.64 24.99
N THR A 142 34.08 18.72 24.54
CA THR A 142 33.71 17.81 23.42
C THR A 142 34.16 16.39 23.72
N ARG A 143 33.30 15.43 23.39
CA ARG A 143 33.55 14.01 23.57
C ARG A 143 33.21 13.25 22.26
N PHE A 144 34.00 12.23 21.97
CA PHE A 144 33.79 11.29 20.88
C PHE A 144 33.64 9.89 21.44
N GLY A 145 32.68 9.17 20.97
CA GLY A 145 32.38 7.85 21.46
C GLY A 145 31.69 6.98 20.42
N PHE A 146 31.01 5.98 20.89
CA PHE A 146 30.11 5.17 20.09
C PHE A 146 28.80 4.94 20.82
N GLU A 147 27.73 4.68 20.04
CA GLU A 147 26.48 4.21 20.56
C GLU A 147 26.10 2.84 19.97
N ALA A 148 25.39 2.07 20.79
CA ALA A 148 24.65 0.89 20.37
C ALA A 148 23.25 0.96 20.93
N THR A 149 22.24 0.66 20.12
CA THR A 149 20.84 0.73 20.54
C THR A 149 20.08 -0.53 20.21
N LEU A 150 19.06 -0.81 21.03
CA LEU A 150 18.00 -1.76 20.74
C LEU A 150 16.69 -0.98 20.75
N ASN A 151 15.88 -1.11 19.71
CA ASN A 151 14.62 -0.39 19.61
C ASN A 151 13.48 -1.27 19.12
N TYR A 152 12.28 -0.86 19.44
CA TYR A 152 11.03 -1.51 19.05
C TYR A 152 10.02 -0.46 18.68
N VAL A 153 9.26 -0.72 17.61
CA VAL A 153 8.09 0.08 17.22
C VAL A 153 7.02 -0.87 16.68
N GLY A 154 5.79 -0.75 17.18
CA GLY A 154 4.61 -1.39 16.59
C GLY A 154 3.85 -0.36 15.75
N LEU A 155 3.49 -0.74 14.54
CA LEU A 155 2.72 0.03 13.59
C LEU A 155 1.42 -0.70 13.31
N SER A 156 0.30 0.02 13.30
CA SER A 156 -0.98 -0.48 12.83
C SER A 156 -1.56 0.55 11.88
N LEU A 157 -1.73 0.16 10.61
CA LEU A 157 -2.19 1.00 9.54
C LEU A 157 -3.46 0.39 8.97
N ASP A 158 -4.52 1.16 8.93
CA ASP A 158 -5.79 0.75 8.36
C ASP A 158 -6.31 1.79 7.37
N SER A 159 -7.02 1.33 6.36
CA SER A 159 -7.66 2.21 5.38
C SER A 159 -8.90 1.55 4.79
N SER A 160 -9.95 2.35 4.67
CA SER A 160 -11.17 2.03 3.92
C SER A 160 -11.40 3.01 2.75
N ALA A 161 -10.40 3.81 2.41
CA ALA A 161 -10.51 4.77 1.31
C ALA A 161 -10.78 4.04 -0.02
N SER A 162 -11.79 4.49 -0.75
CA SER A 162 -12.10 3.99 -2.08
C SER A 162 -11.12 4.55 -3.11
N TYR A 163 -10.89 3.79 -4.18
CA TYR A 163 -10.03 4.21 -5.28
C TYR A 163 -10.48 3.60 -6.61
N ARG A 164 -9.97 4.14 -7.71
CA ARG A 164 -10.29 3.66 -9.07
C ARG A 164 -9.37 2.51 -9.46
N ALA A 165 -9.98 1.43 -9.98
CA ALA A 165 -9.26 0.35 -10.64
C ALA A 165 -9.13 0.65 -12.13
N CYS A 166 -7.97 0.35 -12.71
CA CYS A 166 -7.71 0.48 -14.14
C CYS A 166 -7.59 -0.89 -14.80
N GLY A 167 -8.23 -1.08 -15.94
CA GLY A 167 -8.25 -2.35 -16.67
C GLY A 167 -8.28 -2.17 -18.15
N THR A 168 -8.68 -3.23 -18.83
CA THR A 168 -8.92 -3.23 -20.28
C THR A 168 -10.41 -3.08 -20.54
N ARG A 169 -10.78 -2.09 -21.34
CA ARG A 169 -12.14 -1.90 -21.83
C ARG A 169 -12.19 -2.25 -23.32
N VAL A 170 -13.16 -3.08 -23.69
CA VAL A 170 -13.50 -3.38 -25.08
C VAL A 170 -14.84 -2.73 -25.37
N VAL A 171 -14.92 -1.96 -26.46
CA VAL A 171 -16.15 -1.35 -26.97
C VAL A 171 -16.40 -1.92 -28.36
N ASP A 172 -17.51 -2.63 -28.51
CA ASP A 172 -17.97 -3.18 -29.76
C ASP A 172 -19.09 -2.31 -30.31
N SER A 173 -19.07 -2.07 -31.64
CA SER A 173 -20.01 -1.21 -32.36
C SER A 173 -20.91 -2.06 -33.26
N PHE A 174 -22.22 -1.94 -33.07
CA PHE A 174 -23.25 -2.64 -33.83
C PHE A 174 -24.02 -1.67 -34.68
N ALA A 175 -24.05 -1.92 -36.00
CA ALA A 175 -24.69 -1.01 -36.95
C ALA A 175 -26.22 -1.06 -36.87
N PHE A 176 -26.87 0.09 -37.03
CA PHE A 176 -28.30 0.17 -37.33
C PHE A 176 -28.57 0.96 -38.61
N THR A 177 -29.77 0.87 -39.13
CA THR A 177 -30.13 1.48 -40.42
C THR A 177 -30.01 3.00 -40.36
N PRO A 178 -29.22 3.65 -41.24
CA PRO A 178 -29.12 5.10 -41.32
C PRO A 178 -30.46 5.80 -41.42
N GLY A 179 -30.63 6.91 -40.72
CA GLY A 179 -31.88 7.69 -40.70
C GLY A 179 -32.95 7.13 -39.76
N THR A 180 -32.67 6.03 -39.05
CA THR A 180 -33.53 5.52 -37.99
C THR A 180 -32.97 5.91 -36.60
N THR A 181 -33.82 5.84 -35.58
CA THR A 181 -33.43 6.13 -34.19
C THR A 181 -33.70 4.90 -33.32
N PRO A 182 -32.72 4.35 -32.63
CA PRO A 182 -32.93 3.27 -31.69
C PRO A 182 -33.97 3.62 -30.61
N PRO A 183 -34.81 2.66 -30.19
CA PRO A 183 -35.79 2.85 -29.11
C PRO A 183 -35.10 3.26 -27.79
N GLY A 184 -35.79 4.00 -26.95
CA GLY A 184 -35.23 4.47 -25.68
C GLY A 184 -34.34 5.72 -25.83
N ALA A 185 -34.39 6.41 -26.98
CA ALA A 185 -33.55 7.57 -27.28
C ALA A 185 -33.82 8.83 -26.44
N SER A 186 -34.71 8.79 -25.49
CA SER A 186 -34.75 9.85 -24.46
C SER A 186 -33.49 9.77 -23.61
N PRO A 187 -32.79 10.89 -23.36
CA PRO A 187 -31.56 10.87 -22.58
C PRO A 187 -31.69 10.10 -21.27
N GLY A 188 -30.78 9.15 -21.03
CA GLY A 188 -30.75 8.35 -19.82
C GLY A 188 -31.72 7.16 -19.79
N SER A 189 -32.40 6.81 -20.87
CA SER A 189 -33.20 5.60 -20.95
C SER A 189 -32.55 4.51 -21.79
N GLY A 190 -32.70 3.27 -21.33
CA GLY A 190 -32.24 2.08 -22.01
C GLY A 190 -33.28 1.47 -22.94
N TYR A 191 -32.89 0.40 -23.61
CA TYR A 191 -33.76 -0.43 -24.45
C TYR A 191 -33.52 -1.90 -24.15
N GLN A 192 -34.61 -2.67 -24.17
CA GLN A 192 -34.57 -4.13 -24.02
C GLN A 192 -35.48 -4.79 -25.08
N GLY A 193 -34.87 -5.36 -26.08
CA GLY A 193 -35.58 -6.18 -27.07
C GLY A 193 -35.93 -7.56 -26.51
N THR A 194 -36.73 -8.30 -27.23
CA THR A 194 -37.18 -9.64 -26.88
C THR A 194 -36.83 -10.67 -27.90
N PHE A 195 -36.65 -11.92 -27.46
CA PHE A 195 -36.38 -13.05 -28.31
C PHE A 195 -37.45 -13.30 -29.40
N ASN A 196 -38.71 -13.01 -29.10
CA ASN A 196 -39.85 -13.28 -29.99
C ASN A 196 -40.21 -12.13 -30.93
N GLY A 197 -39.47 -11.00 -30.89
CA GLY A 197 -39.73 -9.84 -31.74
C GLY A 197 -41.21 -9.51 -31.97
N PRO A 198 -41.58 -8.70 -32.96
CA PRO A 198 -40.65 -7.83 -33.72
C PRO A 198 -40.12 -6.68 -32.84
N GLY A 199 -38.98 -6.15 -33.23
CA GLY A 199 -38.32 -5.04 -32.58
C GLY A 199 -37.44 -4.24 -33.54
N PHE A 200 -36.76 -3.25 -33.00
CA PHE A 200 -35.76 -2.51 -33.76
C PHE A 200 -34.57 -3.43 -34.06
N VAL A 201 -34.10 -3.44 -35.29
CA VAL A 201 -33.04 -4.32 -35.75
C VAL A 201 -31.68 -3.62 -35.79
N ILE A 202 -30.66 -4.35 -35.34
CA ILE A 202 -29.25 -3.97 -35.48
C ILE A 202 -28.47 -5.13 -36.10
N GLY A 203 -27.22 -4.89 -36.46
CA GLY A 203 -26.31 -5.96 -36.84
C GLY A 203 -26.15 -6.99 -35.72
N ASN A 204 -26.12 -8.28 -36.03
CA ASN A 204 -25.95 -9.35 -35.03
C ASN A 204 -24.47 -9.63 -34.68
N THR A 205 -23.55 -8.99 -35.39
CA THR A 205 -22.10 -9.03 -35.14
C THR A 205 -21.53 -7.61 -35.11
N PRO A 206 -20.52 -7.32 -34.27
CA PRO A 206 -19.90 -6.02 -34.27
C PRO A 206 -19.15 -5.79 -35.61
N PHE A 207 -19.33 -4.61 -36.20
CA PHE A 207 -18.57 -4.20 -37.39
C PHE A 207 -17.22 -3.53 -37.00
N SER A 208 -17.07 -3.10 -35.77
CA SER A 208 -15.86 -2.51 -35.24
C SER A 208 -15.69 -2.88 -33.74
N SER A 209 -14.46 -3.07 -33.31
CA SER A 209 -14.10 -3.35 -31.95
C SER A 209 -12.89 -2.51 -31.56
N THR A 210 -12.99 -1.76 -30.48
CA THR A 210 -11.90 -0.93 -29.95
C THR A 210 -11.51 -1.40 -28.57
N THR A 211 -10.23 -1.68 -28.38
CA THR A 211 -9.66 -2.08 -27.09
C THR A 211 -8.80 -0.96 -26.52
N THR A 212 -9.10 -0.53 -25.30
CA THR A 212 -8.33 0.50 -24.59
C THR A 212 -7.80 -0.08 -23.30
N LEU A 213 -6.48 0.07 -23.09
CA LEU A 213 -5.75 -0.42 -21.91
C LEU A 213 -5.59 0.69 -20.87
N GLY A 214 -5.53 0.30 -19.59
CA GLY A 214 -5.21 1.22 -18.50
C GLY A 214 -6.29 2.26 -18.22
N THR A 215 -7.51 2.03 -18.67
CA THR A 215 -8.65 2.92 -18.39
C THR A 215 -9.29 2.62 -17.04
N PRO A 216 -9.85 3.61 -16.34
CA PRO A 216 -10.69 3.35 -15.17
C PRO A 216 -11.89 2.49 -15.58
N VAL A 217 -12.05 1.34 -14.91
CA VAL A 217 -13.13 0.38 -15.20
C VAL A 217 -14.11 0.21 -14.06
N GLY A 218 -13.76 0.67 -12.84
CA GLY A 218 -14.62 0.53 -11.69
C GLY A 218 -14.02 1.17 -10.45
N THR A 219 -14.77 1.11 -9.36
CA THR A 219 -14.37 1.61 -8.04
C THR A 219 -14.15 0.45 -7.09
N VAL A 220 -13.03 0.49 -6.38
CA VAL A 220 -12.71 -0.46 -5.31
C VAL A 220 -13.10 0.15 -3.99
N THR A 221 -13.83 -0.60 -3.19
CA THR A 221 -14.22 -0.27 -1.81
C THR A 221 -13.83 -1.42 -0.90
N GLY A 222 -13.75 -1.18 0.39
CA GLY A 222 -13.43 -2.22 1.37
C GLY A 222 -12.34 -1.79 2.35
N SER A 223 -11.77 -2.74 3.08
CA SER A 223 -10.78 -2.49 4.11
C SER A 223 -9.44 -3.15 3.78
N ARG A 224 -8.38 -2.49 4.20
CA ARG A 224 -6.99 -2.96 4.14
C ARG A 224 -6.35 -2.65 5.48
N ASN A 225 -5.72 -3.66 6.07
CA ASN A 225 -5.01 -3.53 7.34
C ASN A 225 -3.59 -4.04 7.17
N LEU A 226 -2.66 -3.35 7.77
CA LEU A 226 -1.27 -3.74 7.86
C LEU A 226 -0.79 -3.48 9.29
N ASP A 227 -0.48 -4.56 9.98
CA ASP A 227 0.22 -4.51 11.26
C ASP A 227 1.69 -4.84 11.02
N ALA A 228 2.59 -3.99 11.51
CA ALA A 228 4.00 -4.23 11.38
C ALA A 228 4.72 -4.02 12.71
N THR A 229 5.62 -4.95 13.01
CA THR A 229 6.52 -4.86 14.15
C THR A 229 7.94 -4.66 13.66
N LEU A 230 8.58 -3.59 14.12
CA LEU A 230 9.97 -3.27 13.79
C LEU A 230 10.85 -3.40 15.03
N TRP A 231 11.67 -4.44 15.06
CA TRP A 231 12.79 -4.56 15.99
C TRP A 231 14.04 -4.05 15.30
N GLY A 232 14.76 -3.14 15.95
CA GLY A 232 15.93 -2.54 15.34
C GLY A 232 17.12 -2.48 16.29
N THR A 233 18.31 -2.47 15.70
CA THR A 233 19.56 -2.12 16.38
C THR A 233 20.32 -1.11 15.53
N ARG A 234 21.04 -0.23 16.19
CA ARG A 234 21.91 0.77 15.57
C ARG A 234 23.26 0.74 16.24
N ILE A 235 24.29 0.98 15.45
CA ILE A 235 25.65 1.12 15.94
C ILE A 235 26.39 2.18 15.14
N GLY A 236 27.09 3.06 15.80
CA GLY A 236 27.88 4.08 15.14
C GLY A 236 28.60 5.02 16.07
N PRO A 237 29.47 5.89 15.53
CA PRO A 237 30.16 6.94 16.25
C PRO A 237 29.19 7.99 16.79
N THR A 238 29.56 8.58 17.90
CA THR A 238 28.89 9.71 18.55
C THR A 238 29.85 10.86 18.77
N PHE A 239 29.30 12.05 18.65
CA PHE A 239 29.94 13.31 19.04
C PHE A 239 29.03 14.02 20.02
N GLU A 240 29.56 14.40 21.19
CA GLU A 240 28.85 15.16 22.21
C GLU A 240 29.57 16.47 22.46
N TRP A 241 28.83 17.58 22.38
CA TRP A 241 29.30 18.93 22.65
C TRP A 241 28.58 19.52 23.86
N HIS A 242 29.33 19.76 24.94
CA HIS A 242 28.86 20.41 26.15
C HIS A 242 28.90 21.93 25.94
N PHE A 243 27.76 22.52 25.57
CA PHE A 243 27.65 23.97 25.35
C PHE A 243 27.24 24.74 26.60
N ALA A 244 26.80 24.06 27.65
CA ALA A 244 26.53 24.60 28.98
C ALA A 244 26.80 23.53 30.07
N GLU A 245 26.92 23.92 31.31
CA GLU A 245 27.25 23.01 32.40
C GLU A 245 26.34 21.76 32.49
N LYS A 246 25.06 21.94 32.17
CA LYS A 246 24.05 20.88 32.29
C LYS A 246 23.50 20.41 30.94
N PHE A 247 23.91 21.02 29.85
CA PHE A 247 23.36 20.72 28.51
C PHE A 247 24.44 20.32 27.54
N SER A 248 24.19 19.26 26.81
CA SER A 248 25.00 18.86 25.69
C SER A 248 24.16 18.58 24.45
N LEU A 249 24.76 18.82 23.29
CA LEU A 249 24.25 18.42 21.96
C LEU A 249 24.95 17.13 21.56
N THR A 250 24.19 16.13 21.17
CA THR A 250 24.70 14.85 20.68
C THR A 250 24.42 14.75 19.17
N LEU A 251 25.41 14.27 18.42
CA LEU A 251 25.28 13.90 17.04
C LEU A 251 25.75 12.44 16.88
N SER A 252 25.00 11.63 16.17
CA SER A 252 25.39 10.25 15.89
C SER A 252 24.97 9.83 14.50
N GLY A 253 25.62 8.80 13.99
CA GLY A 253 25.26 8.22 12.70
C GLY A 253 26.02 6.92 12.48
N GLY A 254 25.47 6.04 11.64
CA GLY A 254 26.08 4.73 11.44
C GLY A 254 25.13 3.74 10.78
N LEU A 255 25.36 2.47 11.09
CA LEU A 255 24.59 1.36 10.56
C LEU A 255 23.30 1.16 11.36
N ALA A 256 22.23 0.83 10.65
CA ALA A 256 20.95 0.42 11.21
C ALA A 256 20.59 -0.96 10.67
N ILE A 257 20.11 -1.83 11.54
CA ILE A 257 19.61 -3.16 11.21
C ILE A 257 18.19 -3.23 11.75
N GLY A 258 17.23 -3.65 10.94
CA GLY A 258 15.83 -3.81 11.33
C GLY A 258 15.29 -5.17 10.95
N LEU A 259 14.68 -5.88 11.88
CA LEU A 259 13.82 -7.01 11.62
C LEU A 259 12.39 -6.48 11.53
N VAL A 260 11.81 -6.60 10.35
CA VAL A 260 10.44 -6.18 10.05
C VAL A 260 9.58 -7.43 10.02
N ASP A 261 8.53 -7.46 10.83
CA ASP A 261 7.51 -8.52 10.83
C ASP A 261 6.19 -7.88 10.44
N VAL A 262 5.54 -8.39 9.40
CA VAL A 262 4.37 -7.79 8.76
C VAL A 262 3.25 -8.79 8.67
N ASP A 263 2.08 -8.39 9.16
CA ASP A 263 0.79 -9.05 8.97
C ASP A 263 -0.11 -8.14 8.14
N ALA A 264 -0.54 -8.62 6.98
CA ALA A 264 -1.40 -7.87 6.07
C ALA A 264 -2.73 -8.60 5.85
N SER A 265 -3.82 -7.85 5.74
CA SER A 265 -5.14 -8.39 5.40
C SER A 265 -5.94 -7.40 4.58
N TRP A 266 -6.80 -7.93 3.70
CA TRP A 266 -7.68 -7.11 2.86
C TRP A 266 -9.02 -7.81 2.64
N ASN A 267 -10.04 -6.98 2.47
CA ASN A 267 -11.37 -7.39 2.02
C ASN A 267 -11.90 -6.27 1.13
N GLU A 268 -11.76 -6.45 -0.18
CA GLU A 268 -12.03 -5.41 -1.18
C GLU A 268 -13.04 -5.90 -2.21
N THR A 269 -13.90 -5.00 -2.63
CA THR A 269 -14.89 -5.23 -3.70
C THR A 269 -14.68 -4.21 -4.81
N LEU A 270 -14.42 -4.69 -6.01
CA LEU A 270 -14.45 -3.93 -7.23
C LEU A 270 -15.88 -3.90 -7.77
N THR A 271 -16.45 -2.72 -7.88
CA THR A 271 -17.71 -2.47 -8.58
C THR A 271 -17.40 -1.84 -9.92
N LEU A 272 -17.73 -2.50 -11.02
CA LEU A 272 -17.54 -1.97 -12.36
C LEU A 272 -18.52 -0.82 -12.63
N ASP A 273 -18.08 0.16 -13.44
CA ASP A 273 -18.89 1.34 -13.78
C ASP A 273 -20.16 0.97 -14.57
N ALA A 274 -20.10 -0.08 -15.38
CA ALA A 274 -21.20 -0.57 -16.19
C ALA A 274 -21.94 -1.77 -15.54
N GLY A 275 -21.69 -2.04 -14.27
CA GLY A 275 -22.33 -3.13 -13.52
C GLY A 275 -21.43 -4.32 -13.26
N GLY A 276 -21.82 -5.12 -12.27
CA GLY A 276 -21.02 -6.26 -11.81
C GLY A 276 -20.09 -5.92 -10.63
N THR A 277 -19.92 -6.91 -9.75
CA THR A 277 -19.06 -6.79 -8.57
C THR A 277 -18.14 -7.99 -8.45
N PHE A 278 -16.91 -7.76 -8.02
CA PHE A 278 -15.90 -8.80 -7.80
C PHE A 278 -15.28 -8.54 -6.43
N THR A 279 -15.26 -9.55 -5.57
CA THR A 279 -14.69 -9.45 -4.23
C THR A 279 -13.42 -10.25 -4.14
N ASP A 280 -12.41 -9.68 -3.49
CA ASP A 280 -11.14 -10.32 -3.19
C ASP A 280 -10.81 -10.12 -1.71
N THR A 281 -10.60 -11.23 -1.03
CA THR A 281 -10.30 -11.26 0.40
C THR A 281 -9.07 -12.11 0.62
N GLY A 282 -8.17 -11.64 1.45
CA GLY A 282 -6.98 -12.41 1.77
C GLY A 282 -6.20 -11.84 2.95
N SER A 283 -5.18 -12.58 3.32
CA SER A 283 -4.21 -12.19 4.34
C SER A 283 -2.88 -12.85 4.07
N GLY A 284 -1.83 -12.32 4.66
CA GLY A 284 -0.51 -12.90 4.62
C GLY A 284 0.38 -12.33 5.69
N SER A 285 1.39 -13.09 6.09
CA SER A 285 2.43 -12.65 7.03
C SER A 285 3.80 -12.99 6.49
N ASP A 286 4.76 -12.12 6.78
CA ASP A 286 6.17 -12.32 6.38
C ASP A 286 7.09 -11.54 7.30
N ASN A 287 8.35 -11.95 7.36
CA ASN A 287 9.38 -11.23 8.08
C ASN A 287 10.64 -11.07 7.22
N ASP A 288 11.31 -9.93 7.37
CA ASP A 288 12.50 -9.62 6.60
C ASP A 288 13.51 -8.83 7.42
N LEU A 289 14.80 -9.09 7.15
CA LEU A 289 15.92 -8.41 7.77
C LEU A 289 16.41 -7.29 6.85
N ARG A 290 16.34 -6.05 7.32
CA ARG A 290 16.74 -4.85 6.60
C ARG A 290 18.03 -4.27 7.13
N LEU A 291 18.91 -3.90 6.21
CA LEU A 291 20.14 -3.17 6.51
C LEU A 291 20.04 -1.76 5.95
N GLY A 292 20.51 -0.80 6.71
CA GLY A 292 20.47 0.59 6.33
C GLY A 292 21.40 1.46 7.13
N PHE A 293 21.08 2.74 7.19
CA PHE A 293 21.87 3.73 7.93
C PHE A 293 20.96 4.67 8.71
N TYR A 294 21.56 5.36 9.67
CA TYR A 294 20.89 6.40 10.44
C TYR A 294 21.79 7.61 10.63
N ALA A 295 21.16 8.74 10.91
CA ALA A 295 21.76 9.95 11.44
C ALA A 295 20.83 10.52 12.51
N ALA A 296 21.39 10.94 13.63
CA ALA A 296 20.60 11.47 14.76
C ALA A 296 21.25 12.71 15.35
N ALA A 297 20.39 13.57 15.89
CA ALA A 297 20.76 14.72 16.69
C ALA A 297 19.90 14.77 17.93
N GLY A 298 20.50 15.07 19.08
CA GLY A 298 19.80 15.09 20.36
C GLY A 298 20.38 16.09 21.33
N VAL A 299 19.61 16.34 22.38
CA VAL A 299 20.01 17.17 23.51
C VAL A 299 19.94 16.30 24.76
N VAL A 300 20.96 16.43 25.59
CA VAL A 300 21.04 15.81 26.91
C VAL A 300 21.02 16.91 27.94
N TRP A 301 20.12 16.78 28.89
CA TRP A 301 20.02 17.64 30.07
C TRP A 301 20.38 16.88 31.32
N ASN A 302 21.57 17.13 31.89
CA ASN A 302 22.06 16.53 33.11
C ASN A 302 21.47 17.28 34.31
N PHE A 303 20.43 16.76 34.93
CA PHE A 303 19.81 17.38 36.12
C PHE A 303 20.50 16.96 37.43
N THR A 304 21.25 15.85 37.40
CA THR A 304 22.20 15.46 38.43
C THR A 304 23.50 15.01 37.78
N GLU A 305 24.54 14.67 38.59
CA GLU A 305 25.79 14.11 38.10
C GLU A 305 25.64 12.78 37.32
N ARG A 306 24.59 12.02 37.59
CA ARG A 306 24.36 10.70 37.00
C ARG A 306 23.09 10.59 36.16
N TRP A 307 22.10 11.43 36.41
CA TRP A 307 20.81 11.34 35.74
C TRP A 307 20.63 12.47 34.75
N SER A 308 20.14 12.09 33.59
CA SER A 308 19.85 13.01 32.50
C SER A 308 18.48 12.76 31.88
N VAL A 309 17.90 13.79 31.25
CA VAL A 309 16.84 13.67 30.28
C VAL A 309 17.50 13.72 28.92
N VAL A 310 17.16 12.78 28.06
CA VAL A 310 17.65 12.69 26.67
C VAL A 310 16.49 12.86 25.71
N GLY A 311 16.66 13.70 24.69
CA GLY A 311 15.63 13.90 23.67
C GLY A 311 16.28 14.20 22.34
N GLY A 312 15.69 13.72 21.26
CA GLY A 312 16.28 13.89 19.94
C GLY A 312 15.41 13.51 18.78
N ALA A 313 15.92 13.76 17.60
CA ALA A 313 15.35 13.33 16.35
C ALA A 313 16.37 12.50 15.56
N GLN A 314 15.87 11.49 14.86
CA GLN A 314 16.67 10.55 14.10
C GLN A 314 16.04 10.36 12.73
N TYR A 315 16.85 10.42 11.70
CA TYR A 315 16.56 9.91 10.37
C TYR A 315 17.09 8.48 10.25
N GLN A 316 16.29 7.60 9.70
CA GLN A 316 16.69 6.20 9.46
C GLN A 316 16.20 5.76 8.08
N ASN A 317 17.07 5.08 7.34
CA ASN A 317 16.74 4.50 6.05
C ASN A 317 17.00 3.00 6.10
N LEU A 318 15.93 2.20 6.08
CA LEU A 318 15.96 0.74 5.98
C LEU A 318 15.45 0.26 4.60
N GLY A 319 15.25 1.20 3.66
CA GLY A 319 14.73 0.88 2.33
C GLY A 319 13.22 0.60 2.36
N LYS A 320 12.75 -0.10 1.34
CA LYS A 320 11.36 -0.49 1.19
C LYS A 320 11.23 -2.00 1.37
N TYR A 321 10.33 -2.41 2.25
CA TYR A 321 9.87 -3.78 2.31
C TYR A 321 8.77 -3.97 1.26
N THR A 322 8.85 -5.04 0.47
CA THR A 322 7.83 -5.37 -0.54
C THR A 322 7.62 -6.87 -0.58
N GLN A 323 6.39 -7.30 -0.38
CA GLN A 323 6.02 -8.70 -0.38
C GLN A 323 4.67 -8.92 -1.08
N SER A 324 4.57 -10.02 -1.83
CA SER A 324 3.33 -10.41 -2.50
C SER A 324 2.64 -11.54 -1.76
N PHE A 325 1.37 -11.34 -1.48
CA PHE A 325 0.48 -12.30 -0.84
C PHE A 325 -0.70 -12.57 -1.79
N GLY A 326 -0.63 -13.66 -2.56
CA GLY A 326 -1.67 -13.99 -3.54
C GLY A 326 -1.83 -12.90 -4.60
N SER A 327 -3.02 -12.28 -4.63
CA SER A 327 -3.39 -11.23 -5.59
C SER A 327 -2.89 -9.84 -5.22
N ARG A 328 -2.34 -9.64 -4.02
CA ARG A 328 -1.91 -8.35 -3.49
C ARG A 328 -0.41 -8.31 -3.24
N THR A 329 0.15 -7.15 -3.48
CA THR A 329 1.51 -6.77 -3.10
C THR A 329 1.43 -5.66 -2.07
N VAL A 330 2.12 -5.85 -0.96
CA VAL A 330 2.22 -4.89 0.13
C VAL A 330 3.61 -4.27 0.11
N GLU A 331 3.67 -2.96 0.13
CA GLU A 331 4.90 -2.19 0.28
C GLU A 331 4.84 -1.41 1.59
N LEU A 332 5.91 -1.51 2.41
CA LEU A 332 6.13 -0.67 3.59
C LEU A 332 7.39 0.16 3.36
N ASP A 333 7.24 1.47 3.25
CA ASP A 333 8.35 2.39 2.98
C ASP A 333 8.99 2.86 4.29
N LEU A 334 10.20 2.34 4.55
CA LEU A 334 11.06 2.69 5.68
C LEU A 334 12.28 3.51 5.23
N SER A 335 12.30 4.00 3.99
CA SER A 335 13.47 4.67 3.40
C SER A 335 13.69 6.09 3.90
N LYS A 336 12.66 6.71 4.49
CA LYS A 336 12.69 8.10 4.96
C LYS A 336 12.11 8.24 6.37
N SER A 337 12.22 7.19 7.18
CA SER A 337 11.65 7.19 8.52
C SER A 337 12.33 8.24 9.41
N ILE A 338 11.52 8.99 10.12
CA ILE A 338 11.95 9.94 11.14
C ILE A 338 11.44 9.44 12.48
N PHE A 339 12.29 9.46 13.49
CA PHE A 339 11.91 9.08 14.84
C PHE A 339 12.22 10.22 15.79
N VAL A 340 11.29 10.54 16.66
CA VAL A 340 11.49 11.46 17.77
C VAL A 340 11.56 10.64 19.06
N THR A 341 12.57 10.91 19.88
CA THR A 341 12.81 10.19 21.12
C THR A 341 12.81 11.14 22.31
N LEU A 342 12.30 10.67 23.45
CA LEU A 342 12.37 11.34 24.73
C LEU A 342 12.50 10.29 25.83
N GLY A 343 13.49 10.45 26.71
CA GLY A 343 13.76 9.44 27.74
C GLY A 343 14.65 9.92 28.86
N ILE A 344 15.08 8.95 29.65
CA ILE A 344 15.93 9.14 30.85
C ILE A 344 17.23 8.38 30.64
N GLY A 345 18.35 9.01 30.96
CA GLY A 345 19.68 8.43 30.91
C GLY A 345 20.31 8.34 32.33
N TYR A 346 21.17 7.34 32.48
CA TYR A 346 21.99 7.13 33.68
C TYR A 346 23.46 6.96 33.27
N SER A 347 24.32 7.79 33.82
CA SER A 347 25.77 7.77 33.57
C SER A 347 26.53 7.08 34.71
N PHE A 348 27.58 6.28 34.38
CA PHE A 348 28.36 5.49 35.33
C PHE A 348 29.79 5.23 34.84
#